data_632751865f481e484ee05cff26cf9cae
#
_entry.id   632751865f481e484ee05cff26cf9cae
#
_cell.length_a   1.000
_cell.length_b   1.000
_cell.length_c   1.000
_cell.angle_alpha   90.00
_cell.angle_beta   90.00
_cell.angle_gamma   90.00
#
_symmetry.space_group_name_H-M   'P 1'
#
loop_
_entity.id
_entity.type
_entity.pdbx_description
1 polymer ?
#
loop_
_entity_poly.entity_id
_entity_poly.type
_entity_poly.pdbx_seq_one_letter_code
_entity_poly.pdbx_strand_id
1 'polypeptide(L)'
;MTHLGVLLLLLILGGCAPEDTAPEKDKVIADILQAHPEWFAPVLQDPAKYRLQILYTQIDRDAQNRPQFRSYRYRVNTNDYFYPASTVKFPAALLALEKLNRLNIPGLDMNTPLRIDSAFAGQTTVIADTSAANGLPSIGHYIKKIFLVSDNDAFNRLFEFLGQQYFNQTLWEKGYRDTRIIRRLESGMDAEGNRATNPFTFYEGEKIIYQQPLVQNPQAYRIDMPGVRQGKGFMRGGELVEKPMDFSHSNYFPLTDQQAMLRALMFPETVPEAQRFDLREEDYRFLYRYMSMLPRESDEPAYPDTATYYDSYVKFLMFGDRHDPIPGNIRIFNKVGNAYGYLIDNAYVVDFENGVEFFLSAVIQVNENQIYNDDTYEYDEIGYPFLAHLGRAFYEYERQRPRARRPDLSRFRFN
;
A
#
# COMPACT_ATOMS: atom_id res chain seq x y z
N MET A 1 25.03 66.50 -4.72
CA MET A 1 24.56 65.74 -3.51
C MET A 1 23.95 64.45 -4.02
N THR A 2 24.76 63.42 -3.99
CA THR A 2 24.45 62.09 -4.55
C THR A 2 23.99 61.19 -3.41
N HIS A 3 22.75 60.72 -3.41
CA HIS A 3 22.23 59.71 -2.49
C HIS A 3 22.52 58.31 -3.04
N LEU A 4 23.39 57.62 -2.38
CA LEU A 4 23.74 56.22 -2.62
C LEU A 4 22.72 55.33 -1.85
N GLY A 5 21.84 54.67 -2.58
CA GLY A 5 20.90 53.68 -2.02
C GLY A 5 21.61 52.34 -1.87
N VAL A 6 21.75 51.88 -0.61
CA VAL A 6 22.27 50.55 -0.29
C VAL A 6 21.13 49.53 -0.44
N LEU A 7 21.25 48.65 -1.44
CA LEU A 7 20.34 47.51 -1.64
C LEU A 7 20.79 46.35 -0.75
N LEU A 8 20.04 46.08 0.31
CA LEU A 8 20.30 44.94 1.22
C LEU A 8 19.78 43.67 0.56
N LEU A 9 20.68 42.85 0.05
CA LEU A 9 20.35 41.52 -0.50
C LEU A 9 20.20 40.52 0.66
N LEU A 10 18.98 40.19 1.04
CA LEU A 10 18.71 39.10 1.95
C LEU A 10 18.95 37.75 1.24
N LEU A 11 20.09 37.13 1.52
CA LEU A 11 20.36 35.74 1.19
C LEU A 11 19.50 34.85 2.10
N ILE A 12 18.40 34.30 1.55
CA ILE A 12 17.66 33.20 2.16
C ILE A 12 18.54 31.96 1.98
N LEU A 13 19.29 31.60 3.00
CA LEU A 13 19.91 30.29 3.13
C LEU A 13 18.78 29.25 3.30
N GLY A 14 18.35 28.69 2.19
CA GLY A 14 17.55 27.48 2.19
C GLY A 14 18.39 26.35 2.80
N GLY A 15 18.08 26.02 4.05
CA GLY A 15 18.66 24.87 4.72
C GLY A 15 18.22 23.61 3.97
N CYS A 16 19.08 23.07 3.10
CA CYS A 16 19.01 21.67 2.71
C CYS A 16 19.08 20.83 4.00
N ALA A 17 18.04 20.05 4.27
CA ALA A 17 18.16 18.98 5.23
C ALA A 17 19.34 18.09 4.79
N PRO A 18 20.22 17.66 5.69
CA PRO A 18 21.35 16.83 5.32
C PRO A 18 20.85 15.55 4.66
N GLU A 19 21.30 15.29 3.43
CA GLU A 19 21.18 13.97 2.82
C GLU A 19 21.79 12.94 3.76
N ASP A 20 21.02 11.93 4.06
CA ASP A 20 21.29 10.88 5.03
C ASP A 20 22.31 9.88 4.44
N THR A 21 23.53 10.32 4.23
CA THR A 21 24.64 9.47 3.77
C THR A 21 25.43 8.95 4.95
N ALA A 22 25.09 7.74 5.43
CA ALA A 22 25.98 7.04 6.34
C ALA A 22 25.92 5.52 6.13
N PRO A 23 27.06 4.85 5.90
CA PRO A 23 27.19 3.38 5.80
C PRO A 23 26.76 2.65 7.10
N GLU A 24 26.61 3.34 8.20
CA GLU A 24 26.18 2.78 9.49
C GLU A 24 24.67 2.44 9.53
N LYS A 25 23.84 3.05 8.67
CA LYS A 25 22.39 2.82 8.64
C LYS A 25 21.99 1.49 8.00
N ASP A 26 22.80 0.96 7.09
CA ASP A 26 22.53 -0.34 6.45
C ASP A 26 22.86 -1.51 7.38
N LYS A 27 23.70 -1.27 8.41
CA LYS A 27 24.18 -2.32 9.31
C LYS A 27 23.09 -2.91 10.21
N VAL A 28 22.16 -2.08 10.71
CA VAL A 28 21.12 -2.55 11.63
C VAL A 28 20.28 -3.66 11.04
N ILE A 29 19.82 -3.52 9.80
CA ILE A 29 19.05 -4.58 9.13
C ILE A 29 19.91 -5.81 8.91
N ALA A 30 21.15 -5.64 8.44
CA ALA A 30 22.07 -6.76 8.22
C ALA A 30 22.36 -7.50 9.52
N ASP A 31 22.59 -6.82 10.63
CA ASP A 31 22.86 -7.42 11.94
C ASP A 31 21.62 -8.23 12.44
N ILE A 32 20.41 -7.69 12.28
CA ILE A 32 19.16 -8.42 12.63
C ILE A 32 19.04 -9.70 11.79
N LEU A 33 19.26 -9.62 10.48
CA LEU A 33 19.16 -10.78 9.60
C LEU A 33 20.26 -11.83 9.90
N GLN A 34 21.47 -11.39 10.21
CA GLN A 34 22.59 -12.27 10.55
C GLN A 34 22.44 -12.94 11.92
N ALA A 35 21.65 -12.37 12.81
CA ALA A 35 21.35 -12.97 14.12
C ALA A 35 20.48 -14.25 13.99
N HIS A 36 19.82 -14.46 12.84
CA HIS A 36 18.93 -15.59 12.59
C HIS A 36 19.25 -16.29 11.26
N PRO A 37 20.46 -16.88 11.14
CA PRO A 37 20.90 -17.52 9.89
C PRO A 37 19.99 -18.69 9.48
N GLU A 38 19.38 -19.37 10.42
CA GLU A 38 18.43 -20.47 10.20
C GLU A 38 17.18 -20.02 9.44
N TRP A 39 16.81 -18.75 9.52
CA TRP A 39 15.66 -18.18 8.84
C TRP A 39 15.99 -17.53 7.50
N PHE A 40 17.18 -16.93 7.41
CA PHE A 40 17.47 -16.00 6.31
C PHE A 40 18.59 -16.46 5.37
N ALA A 41 19.45 -17.40 5.78
CA ALA A 41 20.61 -17.80 4.96
C ALA A 41 20.26 -18.20 3.51
N PRO A 42 19.18 -18.95 3.23
CA PRO A 42 18.84 -19.34 1.86
C PRO A 42 18.61 -18.15 0.91
N VAL A 43 17.98 -17.08 1.43
CA VAL A 43 17.71 -15.87 0.64
C VAL A 43 18.91 -14.93 0.63
N LEU A 44 19.66 -14.84 1.74
CA LEU A 44 20.81 -13.96 1.86
C LEU A 44 22.05 -14.43 1.10
N GLN A 45 22.12 -15.70 0.69
CA GLN A 45 23.18 -16.18 -0.20
C GLN A 45 23.14 -15.49 -1.56
N ASP A 46 21.95 -15.17 -2.08
CA ASP A 46 21.78 -14.40 -3.30
C ASP A 46 20.52 -13.51 -3.23
N PRO A 47 20.56 -12.41 -2.46
CA PRO A 47 19.42 -11.54 -2.29
C PRO A 47 19.03 -10.79 -3.57
N ALA A 48 19.91 -10.77 -4.59
CA ALA A 48 19.61 -10.21 -5.89
C ALA A 48 18.68 -11.11 -6.71
N LYS A 49 18.85 -12.42 -6.64
CA LYS A 49 17.96 -13.43 -7.24
C LYS A 49 16.51 -13.23 -6.76
N TYR A 50 16.36 -12.93 -5.48
CA TYR A 50 15.05 -12.72 -4.85
C TYR A 50 14.57 -11.27 -4.91
N ARG A 51 15.27 -10.36 -5.60
CA ARG A 51 14.93 -8.91 -5.66
C ARG A 51 14.56 -8.33 -4.29
N LEU A 52 15.23 -8.83 -3.24
CA LEU A 52 14.94 -8.48 -1.87
C LEU A 52 15.22 -7.01 -1.61
N GLN A 53 14.23 -6.30 -1.08
CA GLN A 53 14.36 -4.95 -0.53
C GLN A 53 13.65 -4.89 0.82
N ILE A 54 14.27 -4.23 1.81
CA ILE A 54 13.70 -4.03 3.15
C ILE A 54 13.88 -2.58 3.55
N LEU A 55 12.81 -1.96 4.01
CA LEU A 55 12.78 -0.62 4.59
C LEU A 55 12.20 -0.70 6.00
N TYR A 56 13.02 -0.40 7.00
CA TYR A 56 12.65 -0.43 8.40
C TYR A 56 12.74 0.96 8.98
N THR A 57 11.74 1.38 9.77
CA THR A 57 11.74 2.66 10.48
C THR A 57 11.44 2.46 11.95
N GLN A 58 12.44 2.74 12.78
CA GLN A 58 12.31 2.87 14.23
C GLN A 58 11.45 4.09 14.58
N ILE A 59 10.70 3.95 15.66
CA ILE A 59 9.93 5.05 16.23
C ILE A 59 10.35 5.21 17.69
N ASP A 60 10.88 6.38 18.02
CA ASP A 60 11.10 6.83 19.39
C ASP A 60 10.08 7.92 19.74
N ARG A 61 9.89 8.16 21.04
CA ARG A 61 8.94 9.18 21.53
C ARG A 61 9.68 10.25 22.32
N ASP A 62 9.41 11.52 21.97
CA ASP A 62 9.94 12.66 22.71
C ASP A 62 9.18 12.89 24.04
N ALA A 63 9.52 13.98 24.75
CA ALA A 63 8.92 14.30 26.04
C ALA A 63 7.40 14.54 25.99
N GLN A 64 6.86 14.90 24.83
CA GLN A 64 5.44 15.11 24.56
C GLN A 64 4.77 13.91 23.89
N ASN A 65 5.44 12.77 23.87
CA ASN A 65 5.02 11.54 23.17
C ASN A 65 4.88 11.70 21.65
N ARG A 66 5.57 12.70 21.03
CA ARG A 66 5.57 12.86 19.58
C ARG A 66 6.57 11.88 18.95
N PRO A 67 6.23 11.25 17.81
CA PRO A 67 7.08 10.26 17.18
C PRO A 67 8.32 10.91 16.55
N GLN A 68 9.46 10.23 16.71
CA GLN A 68 10.74 10.55 16.08
C GLN A 68 11.16 9.33 15.26
N PHE A 69 11.44 9.53 13.99
CA PHE A 69 11.68 8.44 13.02
C PHE A 69 13.15 8.33 12.67
N ARG A 70 13.65 7.07 12.61
CA ARG A 70 14.95 6.73 12.05
C ARG A 70 14.79 5.54 11.10
N SER A 71 15.03 5.78 9.81
CA SER A 71 14.85 4.77 8.76
C SER A 71 16.17 4.12 8.37
N TYR A 72 16.11 2.81 8.11
CA TYR A 72 17.19 1.93 7.67
C TYR A 72 16.78 1.23 6.39
N ARG A 73 17.73 1.02 5.48
CA ARG A 73 17.47 0.47 4.14
C ARG A 73 18.37 -0.73 3.88
N TYR A 74 17.81 -1.78 3.33
CA TYR A 74 18.55 -2.92 2.82
C TYR A 74 18.18 -3.13 1.37
N ARG A 75 19.12 -2.87 0.45
CA ARG A 75 18.95 -2.99 -1.01
C ARG A 75 17.79 -2.18 -1.61
N VAL A 76 17.20 -1.23 -0.90
CA VAL A 76 16.10 -0.40 -1.43
C VAL A 76 16.61 0.43 -2.60
N ASN A 77 15.98 0.23 -3.77
CA ASN A 77 16.33 0.90 -5.01
C ASN A 77 15.06 1.30 -5.78
N THR A 78 14.78 2.58 -5.86
CA THR A 78 13.62 3.12 -6.60
C THR A 78 13.81 3.08 -8.12
N ASN A 79 15.02 2.78 -8.60
CA ASN A 79 15.33 2.63 -10.01
C ASN A 79 15.33 1.16 -10.47
N ASP A 80 14.89 0.22 -9.65
CA ASP A 80 14.74 -1.20 -10.00
C ASP A 80 13.27 -1.59 -9.87
N TYR A 81 12.67 -1.94 -11.00
CA TYR A 81 11.24 -2.27 -11.05
C TYR A 81 10.94 -3.57 -10.31
N PHE A 82 9.93 -3.53 -9.48
CA PHE A 82 9.19 -4.71 -9.02
C PHE A 82 7.68 -4.50 -9.23
N TYR A 83 6.96 -5.59 -9.46
CA TYR A 83 5.50 -5.52 -9.59
C TYR A 83 4.85 -5.33 -8.21
N PRO A 84 4.11 -4.25 -7.98
CA PRO A 84 3.61 -3.90 -6.63
C PRO A 84 2.41 -4.73 -6.20
N ALA A 85 1.84 -5.53 -7.08
CA ALA A 85 0.66 -6.34 -6.82
C ALA A 85 -0.46 -5.54 -6.14
N SER A 86 -1.08 -6.11 -5.11
CA SER A 86 -2.21 -5.50 -4.40
C SER A 86 -1.85 -4.32 -3.48
N THR A 87 -0.56 -3.95 -3.32
CA THR A 87 -0.22 -2.76 -2.52
C THR A 87 -0.77 -1.47 -3.10
N VAL A 88 -1.02 -1.42 -4.42
CA VAL A 88 -1.66 -0.28 -5.11
C VAL A 88 -3.07 0.06 -4.62
N LYS A 89 -3.71 -0.87 -3.92
CA LYS A 89 -5.04 -0.69 -3.32
C LYS A 89 -5.02 0.29 -2.15
N PHE A 90 -3.89 0.40 -1.48
CA PHE A 90 -3.73 1.32 -0.36
C PHE A 90 -3.92 2.79 -0.77
N PRO A 91 -3.16 3.35 -1.72
CA PRO A 91 -3.40 4.72 -2.17
C PRO A 91 -4.78 4.91 -2.83
N ALA A 92 -5.38 3.88 -3.45
CA ALA A 92 -6.74 3.98 -3.99
C ALA A 92 -7.77 4.25 -2.89
N ALA A 93 -7.65 3.57 -1.75
CA ALA A 93 -8.53 3.78 -0.60
C ALA A 93 -8.41 5.20 -0.03
N LEU A 94 -7.17 5.70 0.16
CA LEU A 94 -6.92 7.04 0.68
C LEU A 94 -7.48 8.13 -0.25
N LEU A 95 -7.18 8.05 -1.53
CA LEU A 95 -7.59 9.06 -2.50
C LEU A 95 -9.08 9.00 -2.83
N ALA A 96 -9.75 7.85 -2.69
CA ALA A 96 -11.20 7.78 -2.85
C ALA A 96 -11.93 8.57 -1.75
N LEU A 97 -11.48 8.45 -0.48
CA LEU A 97 -12.01 9.26 0.63
C LEU A 97 -11.65 10.75 0.45
N GLU A 98 -10.39 11.06 0.13
CA GLU A 98 -9.97 12.43 -0.16
C GLU A 98 -10.83 13.06 -1.27
N LYS A 99 -11.12 12.32 -2.34
CA LYS A 99 -11.96 12.81 -3.44
C LYS A 99 -13.38 13.11 -2.98
N LEU A 100 -14.00 12.24 -2.17
CA LEU A 100 -15.32 12.50 -1.58
C LEU A 100 -15.30 13.77 -0.71
N ASN A 101 -14.27 13.94 0.12
CA ASN A 101 -14.12 15.13 0.96
C ASN A 101 -13.96 16.41 0.13
N ARG A 102 -13.16 16.37 -0.94
CA ARG A 102 -12.96 17.51 -1.84
C ARG A 102 -14.19 17.86 -2.67
N LEU A 103 -15.02 16.88 -3.05
CA LEU A 103 -16.30 17.14 -3.71
C LEU A 103 -17.24 17.95 -2.79
N ASN A 104 -17.18 17.71 -1.49
CA ASN A 104 -17.91 18.46 -0.46
C ASN A 104 -19.41 18.67 -0.80
N ILE A 105 -20.06 17.64 -1.33
CA ILE A 105 -21.47 17.65 -1.72
C ILE A 105 -22.33 17.22 -0.52
N PRO A 106 -23.34 18.01 -0.10
CA PRO A 106 -24.22 17.60 0.99
C PRO A 106 -24.91 16.25 0.72
N GLY A 107 -24.79 15.30 1.66
CA GLY A 107 -25.34 13.95 1.55
C GLY A 107 -24.46 12.96 0.78
N LEU A 108 -23.29 13.39 0.30
CA LEU A 108 -22.30 12.50 -0.30
C LEU A 108 -21.21 12.15 0.73
N ASP A 109 -21.13 10.88 1.10
CA ASP A 109 -20.09 10.34 1.96
C ASP A 109 -19.64 8.93 1.51
N MET A 110 -18.75 8.30 2.28
CA MET A 110 -18.23 6.96 1.97
C MET A 110 -19.30 5.87 1.97
N ASN A 111 -20.42 6.05 2.66
CA ASN A 111 -21.51 5.07 2.79
C ASN A 111 -22.65 5.32 1.80
N THR A 112 -22.61 6.45 1.07
CA THR A 112 -23.64 6.77 0.08
C THR A 112 -23.72 5.65 -0.97
N PRO A 113 -24.90 5.03 -1.18
CA PRO A 113 -25.10 4.01 -2.21
C PRO A 113 -24.72 4.53 -3.58
N LEU A 114 -24.15 3.68 -4.39
CA LEU A 114 -23.75 4.02 -5.75
C LEU A 114 -24.17 2.96 -6.76
N ARG A 115 -24.21 3.36 -8.01
CA ARG A 115 -24.33 2.50 -9.18
C ARG A 115 -23.20 2.83 -10.14
N ILE A 116 -22.65 1.82 -10.79
CA ILE A 116 -21.63 1.96 -11.81
C ILE A 116 -22.21 1.50 -13.14
N ASP A 117 -22.21 2.37 -14.12
CA ASP A 117 -22.74 2.09 -15.45
C ASP A 117 -21.59 1.73 -16.43
N SER A 118 -21.93 1.17 -17.59
CA SER A 118 -21.00 0.88 -18.67
C SER A 118 -21.21 1.92 -19.78
N ALA A 119 -20.11 2.49 -20.30
CA ALA A 119 -20.14 3.46 -21.40
C ALA A 119 -19.58 2.91 -22.70
N PHE A 120 -18.83 1.79 -22.66
CA PHE A 120 -18.31 1.10 -23.84
C PHE A 120 -18.09 -0.40 -23.59
N ALA A 121 -17.85 -1.17 -24.65
CA ALA A 121 -17.62 -2.61 -24.55
C ALA A 121 -16.39 -2.94 -23.69
N GLY A 122 -16.52 -3.94 -22.82
CA GLY A 122 -15.49 -4.37 -21.87
C GLY A 122 -15.62 -3.74 -20.48
N GLN A 123 -16.42 -2.69 -20.31
CA GLN A 123 -16.82 -2.21 -18.97
C GLN A 123 -17.96 -3.05 -18.40
N THR A 124 -17.97 -3.23 -17.08
CA THR A 124 -19.04 -3.94 -16.36
C THR A 124 -19.89 -2.97 -15.55
N THR A 125 -21.18 -3.23 -15.45
CA THR A 125 -22.12 -2.50 -14.60
C THR A 125 -22.13 -3.10 -13.20
N VAL A 126 -22.36 -2.27 -12.17
CA VAL A 126 -22.58 -2.71 -10.79
C VAL A 126 -23.80 -1.98 -10.23
N ILE A 127 -24.82 -2.72 -9.81
CA ILE A 127 -26.07 -2.19 -9.26
C ILE A 127 -26.37 -2.72 -7.85
N ALA A 128 -25.66 -3.76 -7.43
CA ALA A 128 -25.82 -4.40 -6.12
C ALA A 128 -24.49 -4.96 -5.64
N ASP A 129 -24.33 -5.10 -4.31
CA ASP A 129 -23.27 -5.85 -3.66
C ASP A 129 -23.89 -6.63 -2.50
N THR A 130 -24.06 -7.95 -2.69
CA THR A 130 -24.72 -8.82 -1.71
C THR A 130 -23.93 -9.02 -0.43
N SER A 131 -22.67 -8.59 -0.38
CA SER A 131 -21.84 -8.61 0.82
C SER A 131 -22.04 -7.37 1.71
N ALA A 132 -22.77 -6.36 1.22
CA ALA A 132 -23.18 -5.19 2.01
C ALA A 132 -24.51 -5.45 2.70
N ALA A 133 -24.67 -4.97 3.95
CA ALA A 133 -25.90 -5.19 4.74
C ALA A 133 -27.17 -4.67 4.06
N ASN A 134 -27.05 -3.55 3.32
CA ASN A 134 -28.17 -2.98 2.56
C ASN A 134 -28.23 -3.50 1.09
N GLY A 135 -27.36 -4.43 0.71
CA GLY A 135 -27.28 -4.99 -0.63
C GLY A 135 -26.74 -4.02 -1.70
N LEU A 136 -26.21 -2.85 -1.31
CA LEU A 136 -25.79 -1.81 -2.22
C LEU A 136 -24.30 -1.51 -2.11
N PRO A 137 -23.62 -1.28 -3.24
CA PRO A 137 -22.22 -0.89 -3.23
C PRO A 137 -22.02 0.53 -2.71
N SER A 138 -20.90 0.78 -2.04
CA SER A 138 -20.45 2.11 -1.63
C SER A 138 -18.91 2.18 -1.62
N ILE A 139 -18.35 3.39 -1.62
CA ILE A 139 -16.90 3.58 -1.54
C ILE A 139 -16.34 2.95 -0.25
N GLY A 140 -17.00 3.16 0.89
CA GLY A 140 -16.59 2.58 2.17
C GLY A 140 -16.62 1.05 2.15
N HIS A 141 -17.64 0.44 1.54
CA HIS A 141 -17.73 -1.01 1.42
C HIS A 141 -16.59 -1.60 0.58
N TYR A 142 -16.24 -0.96 -0.54
CA TYR A 142 -15.08 -1.36 -1.34
C TYR A 142 -13.76 -1.25 -0.55
N ILE A 143 -13.58 -0.19 0.26
CA ILE A 143 -12.38 -0.03 1.10
C ILE A 143 -12.28 -1.15 2.15
N LYS A 144 -13.41 -1.54 2.78
CA LYS A 144 -13.46 -2.69 3.70
C LYS A 144 -12.95 -3.97 3.01
N LYS A 145 -13.49 -4.32 1.85
CA LYS A 145 -13.09 -5.51 1.07
C LYS A 145 -11.61 -5.48 0.70
N ILE A 146 -11.06 -4.32 0.35
CA ILE A 146 -9.64 -4.15 0.04
C ILE A 146 -8.75 -4.50 1.23
N PHE A 147 -9.07 -4.04 2.43
CA PHE A 147 -8.21 -4.27 3.59
C PHE A 147 -8.43 -5.64 4.24
N LEU A 148 -9.65 -6.15 4.23
CA LEU A 148 -10.00 -7.43 4.85
C LEU A 148 -9.50 -8.64 4.05
N VAL A 149 -9.68 -8.63 2.73
CA VAL A 149 -9.35 -9.78 1.87
C VAL A 149 -8.63 -9.42 0.58
N SER A 150 -8.18 -8.18 0.44
CA SER A 150 -7.45 -7.72 -0.76
C SER A 150 -8.25 -7.88 -2.06
N ASP A 151 -9.55 -7.62 -2.06
CA ASP A 151 -10.45 -7.79 -3.19
C ASP A 151 -10.02 -6.96 -4.41
N ASN A 152 -9.91 -7.61 -5.59
CA ASN A 152 -9.47 -6.98 -6.84
C ASN A 152 -10.58 -6.18 -7.51
N ASP A 153 -11.83 -6.67 -7.46
CA ASP A 153 -12.97 -5.95 -8.03
C ASP A 153 -13.20 -4.64 -7.27
N ALA A 154 -13.18 -4.68 -5.94
CA ALA A 154 -13.30 -3.48 -5.11
C ALA A 154 -12.22 -2.42 -5.44
N PHE A 155 -10.97 -2.84 -5.67
CA PHE A 155 -9.93 -1.93 -6.15
C PHE A 155 -10.25 -1.35 -7.53
N ASN A 156 -10.70 -2.17 -8.46
CA ASN A 156 -11.03 -1.71 -9.81
C ASN A 156 -12.13 -0.64 -9.77
N ARG A 157 -13.13 -0.79 -8.87
CA ARG A 157 -14.19 0.22 -8.67
C ARG A 157 -13.63 1.52 -8.10
N LEU A 158 -12.70 1.47 -7.15
CA LEU A 158 -12.04 2.68 -6.66
C LEU A 158 -11.13 3.33 -7.72
N PHE A 159 -10.41 2.53 -8.51
CA PHE A 159 -9.61 3.02 -9.65
C PHE A 159 -10.50 3.74 -10.68
N GLU A 160 -11.67 3.18 -10.99
CA GLU A 160 -12.66 3.77 -11.89
C GLU A 160 -13.26 5.06 -11.33
N PHE A 161 -13.59 5.10 -10.03
CA PHE A 161 -14.06 6.33 -9.38
C PHE A 161 -13.00 7.44 -9.41
N LEU A 162 -11.73 7.10 -9.17
CA LEU A 162 -10.63 8.05 -9.22
C LEU A 162 -10.32 8.50 -10.66
N GLY A 163 -10.24 7.55 -11.58
CA GLY A 163 -9.71 7.77 -12.91
C GLY A 163 -8.18 7.83 -12.92
N GLN A 164 -7.58 7.29 -13.99
CA GLN A 164 -6.13 7.12 -14.10
C GLN A 164 -5.36 8.44 -13.93
N GLN A 165 -5.85 9.53 -14.55
CA GLN A 165 -5.18 10.83 -14.50
C GLN A 165 -5.21 11.43 -13.10
N TYR A 166 -6.39 11.57 -12.51
CA TYR A 166 -6.55 12.14 -11.17
C TYR A 166 -5.74 11.35 -10.14
N PHE A 167 -5.81 10.02 -10.19
CA PHE A 167 -5.10 9.13 -9.28
C PHE A 167 -3.59 9.45 -9.27
N ASN A 168 -2.96 9.44 -10.45
CA ASN A 168 -1.51 9.62 -10.54
C ASN A 168 -1.11 11.09 -10.28
N GLN A 169 -1.82 12.07 -10.84
CA GLN A 169 -1.48 13.49 -10.64
C GLN A 169 -1.57 13.89 -9.17
N THR A 170 -2.62 13.46 -8.45
CA THR A 170 -2.75 13.75 -7.02
C THR A 170 -1.61 13.13 -6.21
N LEU A 171 -1.15 11.91 -6.53
CA LEU A 171 0.01 11.31 -5.89
C LEU A 171 1.29 12.10 -6.17
N TRP A 172 1.51 12.52 -7.40
CA TRP A 172 2.69 13.29 -7.78
C TRP A 172 2.72 14.69 -7.14
N GLU A 173 1.58 15.35 -7.05
CA GLU A 173 1.42 16.63 -6.33
C GLU A 173 1.74 16.49 -4.83
N LYS A 174 1.40 15.35 -4.23
CA LYS A 174 1.76 15.01 -2.85
C LYS A 174 3.22 14.57 -2.67
N GLY A 175 4.00 14.49 -3.75
CA GLY A 175 5.43 14.16 -3.72
C GLY A 175 5.77 12.69 -4.03
N TYR A 176 4.79 11.82 -4.23
CA TYR A 176 4.99 10.40 -4.61
C TYR A 176 5.23 10.27 -6.12
N ARG A 177 6.32 10.87 -6.60
CA ARG A 177 6.55 11.12 -8.04
C ARG A 177 6.92 9.88 -8.84
N ASP A 178 7.44 8.84 -8.19
CA ASP A 178 7.85 7.60 -8.84
C ASP A 178 6.69 6.61 -8.99
N THR A 179 5.63 6.79 -8.19
CA THR A 179 4.44 5.93 -8.23
C THR A 179 3.68 6.08 -9.54
N ARG A 180 3.31 4.95 -10.15
CA ARG A 180 2.49 4.82 -11.36
C ARG A 180 1.42 3.78 -11.14
N ILE A 181 0.15 4.19 -10.97
CA ILE A 181 -0.98 3.28 -10.86
C ILE A 181 -1.85 3.49 -12.09
N ILE A 182 -1.61 2.68 -13.13
CA ILE A 182 -2.06 2.95 -14.49
C ILE A 182 -2.97 1.88 -15.06
N ARG A 183 -3.19 0.77 -14.31
CA ARG A 183 -4.13 -0.27 -14.76
C ARG A 183 -4.91 -0.87 -13.60
N ARG A 184 -6.08 -1.40 -13.96
CA ARG A 184 -6.87 -2.29 -13.12
C ARG A 184 -6.13 -3.60 -12.85
N LEU A 185 -6.51 -4.30 -11.80
CA LEU A 185 -5.97 -5.63 -11.47
C LEU A 185 -6.89 -6.72 -12.06
N GLU A 186 -6.29 -7.80 -12.56
CA GLU A 186 -7.01 -8.97 -13.10
C GLU A 186 -8.11 -8.59 -14.11
N SER A 187 -7.89 -7.54 -14.88
CA SER A 187 -8.82 -7.12 -15.91
C SER A 187 -8.28 -7.44 -17.30
N GLY A 188 -9.16 -7.84 -18.21
CA GLY A 188 -8.82 -8.02 -19.62
C GLY A 188 -8.61 -6.73 -20.41
N MET A 189 -8.70 -5.55 -19.75
CA MET A 189 -8.54 -4.27 -20.43
C MET A 189 -7.08 -4.03 -20.84
N ASP A 190 -6.90 -3.56 -22.05
CA ASP A 190 -5.63 -3.10 -22.59
C ASP A 190 -5.23 -1.71 -22.01
N ALA A 191 -4.12 -1.16 -22.48
CA ALA A 191 -3.63 0.13 -22.01
C ALA A 191 -4.61 1.28 -22.31
N GLU A 192 -5.33 1.23 -23.42
CA GLU A 192 -6.32 2.25 -23.79
C GLU A 192 -7.58 2.16 -22.93
N GLY A 193 -8.13 0.96 -22.71
CA GLY A 193 -9.27 0.75 -21.83
C GLY A 193 -9.00 1.14 -20.39
N ASN A 194 -7.75 1.00 -19.91
CA ASN A 194 -7.36 1.46 -18.57
C ASN A 194 -7.29 2.98 -18.43
N ARG A 195 -7.30 3.76 -19.52
CA ARG A 195 -7.35 5.23 -19.49
C ARG A 195 -8.76 5.77 -19.29
N ALA A 196 -9.77 4.94 -19.50
CA ALA A 196 -11.17 5.33 -19.38
C ALA A 196 -11.83 4.76 -18.12
N THR A 197 -12.70 5.56 -17.50
CA THR A 197 -13.49 5.15 -16.33
C THR A 197 -14.90 4.71 -16.73
N ASN A 198 -15.61 4.10 -15.78
CA ASN A 198 -17.04 3.92 -15.85
C ASN A 198 -17.76 5.20 -15.37
N PRO A 199 -19.00 5.47 -15.80
CA PRO A 199 -19.88 6.46 -15.15
C PRO A 199 -20.32 5.97 -13.77
N PHE A 200 -20.42 6.91 -12.80
CA PHE A 200 -20.91 6.65 -11.44
C PHE A 200 -22.12 7.49 -11.13
N THR A 201 -23.10 6.91 -10.46
CA THR A 201 -24.25 7.63 -9.88
C THR A 201 -24.35 7.29 -8.41
N PHE A 202 -24.27 8.32 -7.54
CA PHE A 202 -24.50 8.23 -6.10
C PHE A 202 -25.92 8.71 -5.80
N TYR A 203 -26.65 8.00 -4.94
CA TYR A 203 -28.07 8.27 -4.71
C TYR A 203 -28.53 7.96 -3.29
N GLU A 204 -29.66 8.57 -2.90
CA GLU A 204 -30.38 8.28 -1.66
C GLU A 204 -31.84 8.03 -2.01
N GLY A 205 -32.29 6.77 -1.92
CA GLY A 205 -33.58 6.38 -2.46
C GLY A 205 -33.67 6.65 -3.97
N GLU A 206 -34.58 7.48 -4.41
CA GLU A 206 -34.73 7.89 -5.82
C GLU A 206 -33.94 9.17 -6.17
N LYS A 207 -33.41 9.86 -5.16
CA LYS A 207 -32.71 11.13 -5.34
C LYS A 207 -31.25 10.91 -5.74
N ILE A 208 -30.87 11.46 -6.89
CA ILE A 208 -29.46 11.51 -7.28
C ILE A 208 -28.75 12.59 -6.47
N ILE A 209 -27.68 12.20 -5.78
CA ILE A 209 -26.82 13.10 -4.99
C ILE A 209 -25.66 13.60 -5.85
N TYR A 210 -25.01 12.71 -6.62
CA TYR A 210 -23.89 13.06 -7.48
C TYR A 210 -23.78 12.11 -8.66
N GLN A 211 -23.39 12.65 -9.81
CA GLN A 211 -23.07 11.85 -11.00
C GLN A 211 -21.68 12.23 -11.51
N GLN A 212 -20.88 11.22 -11.80
CA GLN A 212 -19.61 11.34 -12.47
C GLN A 212 -19.73 10.67 -13.85
N PRO A 213 -19.58 11.41 -14.96
CA PRO A 213 -19.55 10.81 -16.29
C PRO A 213 -18.28 9.98 -16.50
N LEU A 214 -18.21 9.26 -17.59
CA LEU A 214 -16.95 8.68 -18.06
C LEU A 214 -15.88 9.77 -18.14
N VAL A 215 -14.70 9.45 -17.57
CA VAL A 215 -13.51 10.30 -17.67
C VAL A 215 -12.45 9.51 -18.42
N GLN A 216 -11.80 10.12 -19.40
CA GLN A 216 -10.70 9.53 -20.14
C GLN A 216 -9.43 10.33 -19.92
N ASN A 217 -8.35 9.66 -19.55
CA ASN A 217 -7.03 10.29 -19.48
C ASN A 217 -6.51 10.53 -20.91
N PRO A 218 -6.28 11.78 -21.33
CA PRO A 218 -5.75 12.07 -22.67
C PRO A 218 -4.28 11.65 -22.82
N GLN A 219 -3.55 11.40 -21.71
CA GLN A 219 -2.14 11.06 -21.70
C GLN A 219 -1.96 9.54 -21.57
N ALA A 220 -1.07 8.97 -22.37
CA ALA A 220 -0.66 7.58 -22.25
C ALA A 220 0.49 7.47 -21.24
N TYR A 221 0.19 7.00 -20.03
CA TYR A 221 1.21 6.72 -19.01
C TYR A 221 1.90 5.39 -19.28
N ARG A 222 3.19 5.37 -19.00
CA ARG A 222 4.04 4.20 -19.14
C ARG A 222 5.13 4.20 -18.07
N ILE A 223 5.60 3.01 -17.70
CA ILE A 223 6.77 2.80 -16.86
C ILE A 223 7.96 2.57 -17.78
N ASP A 224 8.98 3.43 -17.67
CA ASP A 224 10.23 3.32 -18.42
C ASP A 224 11.39 3.34 -17.42
N MET A 225 11.84 2.16 -17.00
CA MET A 225 12.89 2.01 -16.00
C MET A 225 13.56 0.64 -16.13
N PRO A 226 14.80 0.49 -15.59
CA PRO A 226 15.48 -0.80 -15.50
C PRO A 226 14.61 -1.87 -14.82
N GLY A 227 14.71 -3.11 -15.27
CA GLY A 227 13.99 -4.24 -14.68
C GLY A 227 12.50 -4.34 -15.02
N VAL A 228 11.96 -3.46 -15.88
CA VAL A 228 10.54 -3.50 -16.30
C VAL A 228 10.22 -4.69 -17.21
N ARG A 229 11.24 -5.30 -17.82
CA ARG A 229 11.14 -6.56 -18.56
C ARG A 229 11.85 -7.65 -17.80
N GLN A 230 11.12 -8.74 -17.49
CA GLN A 230 11.60 -9.74 -16.54
C GLN A 230 11.34 -11.17 -17.02
N GLY A 231 12.18 -12.11 -16.50
CA GLY A 231 12.07 -13.54 -16.72
C GLY A 231 12.52 -14.01 -18.10
N LYS A 232 12.35 -15.30 -18.32
CA LYS A 232 12.66 -15.99 -19.57
C LYS A 232 11.42 -16.12 -20.46
N GLY A 233 10.23 -16.21 -19.84
CA GLY A 233 8.96 -16.41 -20.52
C GLY A 233 7.76 -16.09 -19.65
N PHE A 234 6.57 -16.22 -20.23
CA PHE A 234 5.30 -16.11 -19.53
C PHE A 234 4.21 -16.92 -20.22
N MET A 235 3.23 -17.36 -19.44
CA MET A 235 2.06 -18.06 -19.98
C MET A 235 1.02 -17.06 -20.51
N ARG A 236 0.46 -17.34 -21.69
CA ARG A 236 -0.66 -16.60 -22.29
C ARG A 236 -1.59 -17.55 -23.02
N GLY A 237 -2.85 -17.61 -22.59
CA GLY A 237 -3.83 -18.49 -23.21
C GLY A 237 -3.46 -19.98 -23.15
N GLY A 238 -2.71 -20.41 -22.15
CA GLY A 238 -2.24 -21.79 -21.99
C GLY A 238 -0.93 -22.11 -22.72
N GLU A 239 -0.37 -21.16 -23.49
CA GLU A 239 0.88 -21.34 -24.25
C GLU A 239 2.04 -20.55 -23.62
N LEU A 240 3.24 -21.13 -23.68
CA LEU A 240 4.47 -20.47 -23.26
C LEU A 240 4.96 -19.49 -24.33
N VAL A 241 5.13 -18.24 -23.95
CA VAL A 241 5.75 -17.20 -24.76
C VAL A 241 7.20 -17.02 -24.30
N GLU A 242 8.17 -17.49 -25.09
CA GLU A 242 9.60 -17.48 -24.78
C GLU A 242 10.26 -16.09 -24.99
N LYS A 243 9.84 -15.11 -24.20
CA LYS A 243 10.43 -13.78 -24.12
C LYS A 243 10.11 -13.14 -22.75
N PRO A 244 10.92 -12.19 -22.29
CA PRO A 244 10.64 -11.48 -21.02
C PRO A 244 9.22 -10.90 -20.99
N MET A 245 8.56 -11.02 -19.84
CA MET A 245 7.29 -10.34 -19.58
C MET A 245 7.54 -8.84 -19.46
N ASP A 246 6.74 -8.05 -20.18
CA ASP A 246 6.84 -6.58 -20.21
C ASP A 246 5.81 -5.95 -19.28
N PHE A 247 6.27 -5.34 -18.20
CA PHE A 247 5.46 -4.63 -17.22
C PHE A 247 5.34 -3.12 -17.49
N SER A 248 5.78 -2.62 -18.64
CA SER A 248 5.77 -1.19 -18.95
C SER A 248 4.38 -0.53 -18.93
N HIS A 249 3.32 -1.31 -19.08
CA HIS A 249 1.92 -0.89 -18.96
C HIS A 249 1.23 -1.45 -17.71
N SER A 250 2.01 -1.86 -16.71
CA SER A 250 1.53 -2.32 -15.40
C SER A 250 1.58 -1.20 -14.37
N ASN A 251 1.49 -1.55 -13.08
CA ASN A 251 1.62 -0.59 -12.00
C ASN A 251 3.04 -0.58 -11.44
N TYR A 252 3.45 0.53 -10.82
CA TYR A 252 4.68 0.64 -10.05
C TYR A 252 4.42 1.46 -8.77
N PHE A 253 4.92 0.97 -7.65
CA PHE A 253 4.77 1.61 -6.35
C PHE A 253 5.98 1.24 -5.48
N PRO A 254 7.04 2.08 -5.46
CA PRO A 254 8.29 1.77 -4.75
C PRO A 254 8.08 1.71 -3.23
N LEU A 255 8.89 0.90 -2.52
CA LEU A 255 8.79 0.74 -1.06
C LEU A 255 8.92 2.06 -0.30
N THR A 256 9.72 2.98 -0.80
CA THR A 256 9.88 4.33 -0.22
C THR A 256 8.56 5.09 -0.20
N ASP A 257 7.83 5.10 -1.32
CA ASP A 257 6.54 5.77 -1.42
C ASP A 257 5.48 5.02 -0.61
N GLN A 258 5.51 3.67 -0.61
CA GLN A 258 4.61 2.84 0.20
C GLN A 258 4.71 3.18 1.69
N GLN A 259 5.92 3.18 2.25
CA GLN A 259 6.12 3.47 3.67
C GLN A 259 5.92 4.95 4.01
N ALA A 260 6.34 5.88 3.12
CA ALA A 260 6.10 7.31 3.32
C ALA A 260 4.60 7.63 3.37
N MET A 261 3.80 6.99 2.51
CA MET A 261 2.35 7.13 2.47
C MET A 261 1.69 6.54 3.72
N LEU A 262 2.17 5.37 4.18
CA LEU A 262 1.71 4.77 5.42
C LEU A 262 2.05 5.65 6.62
N ARG A 263 3.25 6.22 6.67
CA ARG A 263 3.62 7.18 7.72
C ARG A 263 2.75 8.45 7.68
N ALA A 264 2.45 8.98 6.50
CA ALA A 264 1.57 10.14 6.34
C ALA A 264 0.13 9.86 6.82
N LEU A 265 -0.34 8.61 6.69
CA LEU A 265 -1.63 8.19 7.24
C LEU A 265 -1.56 8.03 8.77
N MET A 266 -0.56 7.29 9.29
CA MET A 266 -0.51 6.97 10.72
C MET A 266 -0.13 8.17 11.58
N PHE A 267 0.67 9.10 11.04
CA PHE A 267 1.23 10.27 11.73
C PHE A 267 1.15 11.54 10.85
N PRO A 268 -0.06 11.99 10.48
CA PRO A 268 -0.23 13.11 9.55
C PRO A 268 0.40 14.41 10.07
N GLU A 269 0.50 14.57 11.39
CA GLU A 269 1.14 15.72 12.05
C GLU A 269 2.65 15.81 11.80
N THR A 270 3.29 14.74 11.32
CA THR A 270 4.76 14.67 11.13
C THR A 270 5.20 14.93 9.68
N VAL A 271 4.27 15.10 8.78
CA VAL A 271 4.57 15.35 7.35
C VAL A 271 4.08 16.74 6.93
N PRO A 272 4.73 17.37 5.93
CA PRO A 272 4.26 18.64 5.36
C PRO A 272 2.80 18.56 4.94
N GLU A 273 2.06 19.66 5.09
CA GLU A 273 0.63 19.71 4.76
C GLU A 273 0.34 19.26 3.31
N ALA A 274 1.18 19.65 2.35
CA ALA A 274 1.03 19.25 0.95
C ALA A 274 1.12 17.73 0.71
N GLN A 275 1.74 16.97 1.62
CA GLN A 275 1.85 15.51 1.55
C GLN A 275 0.72 14.79 2.30
N ARG A 276 -0.06 15.51 3.11
CA ARG A 276 -1.19 14.93 3.84
C ARG A 276 -2.32 14.59 2.90
N PHE A 277 -3.07 13.56 3.25
CA PHE A 277 -4.34 13.28 2.61
C PHE A 277 -5.43 14.12 3.26
N ASP A 278 -6.34 14.67 2.45
CA ASP A 278 -7.48 15.48 2.92
C ASP A 278 -8.56 14.54 3.47
N LEU A 279 -8.30 14.02 4.68
CA LEU A 279 -9.11 13.06 5.39
C LEU A 279 -9.71 13.71 6.65
N ARG A 280 -10.96 13.39 6.95
CA ARG A 280 -11.63 13.74 8.18
C ARG A 280 -11.22 12.77 9.31
N GLU A 281 -11.49 13.13 10.55
CA GLU A 281 -11.19 12.25 11.68
C GLU A 281 -11.90 10.89 11.57
N GLU A 282 -13.14 10.87 11.08
CA GLU A 282 -13.89 9.65 10.82
C GLU A 282 -13.23 8.75 9.75
N ASP A 283 -12.62 9.34 8.70
CA ASP A 283 -11.89 8.59 7.68
C ASP A 283 -10.63 7.94 8.26
N TYR A 284 -9.88 8.66 9.10
CA TYR A 284 -8.72 8.11 9.79
C TYR A 284 -9.11 6.92 10.67
N ARG A 285 -10.17 7.05 11.50
CA ARG A 285 -10.67 5.97 12.35
C ARG A 285 -11.12 4.76 11.53
N PHE A 286 -11.84 5.02 10.44
CA PHE A 286 -12.29 3.99 9.51
C PHE A 286 -11.11 3.22 8.89
N LEU A 287 -10.12 3.93 8.36
CA LEU A 287 -8.92 3.33 7.77
C LEU A 287 -8.12 2.54 8.80
N TYR A 288 -7.84 3.10 9.96
CA TYR A 288 -7.11 2.39 11.03
C TYR A 288 -7.83 1.11 11.44
N ARG A 289 -9.15 1.18 11.60
CA ARG A 289 -9.95 0.01 11.94
C ARG A 289 -9.79 -1.10 10.90
N TYR A 290 -10.11 -0.83 9.65
CA TYR A 290 -10.12 -1.87 8.62
C TYR A 290 -8.74 -2.32 8.16
N MET A 291 -7.71 -1.46 8.21
CA MET A 291 -6.33 -1.86 7.95
C MET A 291 -5.77 -2.84 8.98
N SER A 292 -6.22 -2.77 10.22
CA SER A 292 -5.74 -3.65 11.30
C SER A 292 -6.68 -4.80 11.63
N MET A 293 -7.92 -4.75 11.15
CA MET A 293 -8.95 -5.78 11.38
C MET A 293 -8.57 -7.10 10.71
N LEU A 294 -8.89 -8.19 11.37
CA LEU A 294 -8.75 -9.54 10.83
C LEU A 294 -10.06 -9.94 10.13
N PRO A 295 -10.05 -10.80 9.10
CA PRO A 295 -11.27 -11.19 8.38
C PRO A 295 -12.38 -11.67 9.30
N ARG A 296 -12.06 -12.51 10.31
CA ARG A 296 -13.03 -13.04 11.28
C ARG A 296 -13.67 -12.01 12.21
N GLU A 297 -13.10 -10.80 12.31
CA GLU A 297 -13.59 -9.71 13.16
C GLU A 297 -14.60 -8.82 12.42
N SER A 298 -14.83 -9.05 11.12
CA SER A 298 -15.73 -8.24 10.30
C SER A 298 -17.10 -8.87 10.19
N ASP A 299 -18.11 -8.09 10.56
CA ASP A 299 -19.52 -8.47 10.38
C ASP A 299 -20.02 -8.06 8.99
N GLU A 300 -19.41 -7.03 8.39
CA GLU A 300 -19.86 -6.46 7.10
C GLU A 300 -18.69 -5.86 6.32
N PRO A 301 -18.26 -6.50 5.22
CA PRO A 301 -18.63 -7.85 4.77
C PRO A 301 -18.16 -8.92 5.75
N ALA A 302 -18.96 -9.97 5.93
CA ALA A 302 -18.62 -11.08 6.81
C ALA A 302 -17.79 -12.14 6.08
N TYR A 303 -16.77 -12.68 6.76
CA TYR A 303 -15.91 -13.75 6.28
C TYR A 303 -15.89 -14.93 7.28
N PRO A 304 -17.00 -15.68 7.40
CA PRO A 304 -17.14 -16.72 8.42
C PRO A 304 -16.29 -17.96 8.17
N ASP A 305 -15.87 -18.21 6.94
CA ASP A 305 -14.97 -19.30 6.60
C ASP A 305 -13.52 -18.97 6.98
N THR A 306 -13.16 -19.27 8.22
CA THR A 306 -11.81 -19.01 8.75
C THR A 306 -10.74 -19.97 8.21
N ALA A 307 -11.11 -21.02 7.50
CA ALA A 307 -10.17 -21.90 6.81
C ALA A 307 -9.64 -21.22 5.53
N THR A 308 -10.51 -20.50 4.81
CA THR A 308 -10.14 -19.71 3.65
C THR A 308 -9.61 -18.32 4.05
N TYR A 309 -10.28 -17.64 4.99
CA TYR A 309 -9.94 -16.29 5.43
C TYR A 309 -9.40 -16.29 6.87
N TYR A 310 -8.25 -16.96 7.06
CA TYR A 310 -7.54 -17.04 8.33
C TYR A 310 -6.94 -15.66 8.72
N ASP A 311 -6.54 -15.49 9.98
CA ASP A 311 -6.08 -14.20 10.51
C ASP A 311 -4.92 -13.57 9.73
N SER A 312 -3.98 -14.41 9.28
CA SER A 312 -2.81 -13.96 8.53
C SER A 312 -3.04 -13.85 7.01
N TYR A 313 -4.27 -14.05 6.51
CA TYR A 313 -4.61 -14.00 5.08
C TYR A 313 -4.07 -12.73 4.37
N VAL A 314 -4.07 -11.59 5.07
CA VAL A 314 -3.49 -10.33 4.61
C VAL A 314 -2.49 -9.74 5.61
N LYS A 315 -1.79 -10.57 6.40
CA LYS A 315 -0.78 -10.18 7.39
C LYS A 315 0.46 -11.05 7.22
N PHE A 316 1.31 -10.75 6.22
CA PHE A 316 2.44 -11.60 5.88
C PHE A 316 3.59 -11.46 6.87
N LEU A 317 3.91 -10.23 7.29
CA LEU A 317 4.89 -9.99 8.34
C LEU A 317 4.42 -10.60 9.67
N MET A 318 5.31 -11.29 10.36
CA MET A 318 5.14 -12.02 11.62
C MET A 318 4.30 -13.31 11.52
N PHE A 319 3.29 -13.38 10.63
CA PHE A 319 2.27 -14.43 10.70
C PHE A 319 2.00 -15.17 9.38
N GLY A 320 2.58 -14.76 8.25
CA GLY A 320 2.27 -15.30 6.92
C GLY A 320 2.57 -16.79 6.73
N ASP A 321 3.35 -17.40 7.61
CA ASP A 321 3.70 -18.82 7.61
C ASP A 321 2.79 -19.71 8.48
N ARG A 322 1.70 -19.15 9.03
CA ARG A 322 0.79 -19.89 9.94
C ARG A 322 -0.65 -19.40 9.81
N HIS A 323 -1.58 -20.26 10.19
CA HIS A 323 -3.02 -19.96 10.20
C HIS A 323 -3.59 -19.80 11.62
N ASP A 324 -2.75 -19.92 12.65
CA ASP A 324 -3.15 -19.73 14.05
C ASP A 324 -3.66 -18.30 14.29
N PRO A 325 -4.56 -18.10 15.26
CA PRO A 325 -5.06 -16.79 15.62
C PRO A 325 -3.94 -15.81 16.00
N ILE A 326 -4.00 -14.59 15.50
CA ILE A 326 -3.08 -13.51 15.87
C ILE A 326 -3.41 -13.03 17.28
N PRO A 327 -2.40 -12.87 18.18
CA PRO A 327 -2.62 -12.37 19.54
C PRO A 327 -3.29 -10.98 19.54
N GLY A 328 -4.29 -10.80 20.40
CA GLY A 328 -5.10 -9.58 20.44
C GLY A 328 -4.36 -8.30 20.84
N ASN A 329 -3.19 -8.42 21.51
CA ASN A 329 -2.31 -7.31 21.83
C ASN A 329 -1.51 -6.79 20.64
N ILE A 330 -1.41 -7.56 19.54
CA ILE A 330 -0.69 -7.17 18.33
C ILE A 330 -1.69 -6.73 17.27
N ARG A 331 -1.42 -5.57 16.64
CA ARG A 331 -2.14 -5.10 15.46
C ARG A 331 -1.15 -4.70 14.38
N ILE A 332 -1.49 -5.04 13.14
CA ILE A 332 -0.71 -4.73 11.96
C ILE A 332 -1.57 -3.92 11.01
N PHE A 333 -1.22 -2.65 10.86
CA PHE A 333 -1.87 -1.72 9.92
C PHE A 333 -1.09 -1.78 8.61
N ASN A 334 -1.62 -2.51 7.63
CA ASN A 334 -0.83 -2.82 6.45
C ASN A 334 -1.65 -2.93 5.17
N LYS A 335 -0.92 -3.02 4.07
CA LYS A 335 -1.44 -3.56 2.82
C LYS A 335 -0.41 -4.49 2.21
N VAL A 336 -0.82 -5.73 1.99
CA VAL A 336 -0.02 -6.75 1.30
C VAL A 336 -0.23 -6.73 -0.20
N GLY A 337 0.68 -7.39 -0.91
CA GLY A 337 0.54 -7.75 -2.31
C GLY A 337 1.23 -9.06 -2.62
N ASN A 338 0.58 -9.91 -3.43
CA ASN A 338 1.20 -11.08 -4.01
C ASN A 338 0.75 -11.24 -5.47
N ALA A 339 1.68 -11.41 -6.38
CA ALA A 339 1.46 -11.80 -7.77
C ALA A 339 2.80 -11.99 -8.48
N TYR A 340 2.84 -12.90 -9.43
CA TYR A 340 4.02 -13.12 -10.29
C TYR A 340 5.30 -13.47 -9.51
N GLY A 341 5.16 -14.20 -8.42
CA GLY A 341 6.25 -14.53 -7.51
C GLY A 341 6.61 -13.42 -6.53
N TYR A 342 6.09 -12.20 -6.68
CA TYR A 342 6.31 -11.13 -5.72
C TYR A 342 5.43 -11.27 -4.49
N LEU A 343 6.03 -11.12 -3.32
CA LEU A 343 5.36 -10.91 -2.04
C LEU A 343 5.83 -9.58 -1.45
N ILE A 344 4.87 -8.77 -1.04
CA ILE A 344 5.13 -7.45 -0.44
C ILE A 344 4.25 -7.31 0.80
N ASP A 345 4.83 -6.76 1.86
CA ASP A 345 4.04 -6.23 2.97
C ASP A 345 4.58 -4.86 3.36
N ASN A 346 3.70 -3.88 3.51
CA ASN A 346 4.01 -2.54 3.97
C ASN A 346 3.17 -2.27 5.21
N ALA A 347 3.82 -2.29 6.38
CA ALA A 347 3.16 -2.38 7.66
C ALA A 347 3.65 -1.36 8.70
N TYR A 348 2.72 -0.89 9.51
CA TYR A 348 2.94 -0.33 10.84
C TYR A 348 2.47 -1.38 11.86
N VAL A 349 3.40 -1.85 12.67
CA VAL A 349 3.17 -2.90 13.68
C VAL A 349 3.11 -2.27 15.05
N VAL A 350 2.11 -2.64 15.85
CA VAL A 350 2.00 -2.23 17.25
C VAL A 350 1.75 -3.43 18.15
N ASP A 351 2.35 -3.38 19.35
CA ASP A 351 2.02 -4.25 20.47
C ASP A 351 1.61 -3.37 21.65
N PHE A 352 0.35 -3.43 21.97
CA PHE A 352 -0.24 -2.61 23.04
C PHE A 352 0.20 -3.02 24.44
N GLU A 353 0.55 -4.28 24.64
CA GLU A 353 0.97 -4.81 25.94
C GLU A 353 2.41 -4.42 26.24
N ASN A 354 3.32 -4.61 25.29
CA ASN A 354 4.73 -4.33 25.46
C ASN A 354 5.13 -2.90 25.07
N GLY A 355 4.22 -2.11 24.49
CA GLY A 355 4.49 -0.75 24.02
C GLY A 355 5.52 -0.74 22.89
N VAL A 356 5.38 -1.64 21.93
CA VAL A 356 6.21 -1.71 20.73
C VAL A 356 5.49 -1.06 19.57
N GLU A 357 6.22 -0.31 18.75
CA GLU A 357 5.75 0.22 17.48
C GLU A 357 6.91 0.41 16.51
N PHE A 358 6.69 0.08 15.24
CA PHE A 358 7.66 0.30 14.16
C PHE A 358 7.01 0.19 12.79
N PHE A 359 7.67 0.75 11.76
CA PHE A 359 7.33 0.45 10.37
C PHE A 359 8.28 -0.58 9.79
N LEU A 360 7.73 -1.52 9.03
CA LEU A 360 8.49 -2.48 8.25
C LEU A 360 7.83 -2.67 6.90
N SER A 361 8.60 -2.50 5.83
CA SER A 361 8.15 -2.72 4.47
C SER A 361 9.17 -3.59 3.77
N ALA A 362 8.72 -4.66 3.12
CA ALA A 362 9.61 -5.55 2.40
C ALA A 362 8.98 -6.06 1.12
N VAL A 363 9.82 -6.32 0.12
CA VAL A 363 9.48 -7.05 -1.09
C VAL A 363 10.48 -8.18 -1.29
N ILE A 364 9.97 -9.35 -1.66
CA ILE A 364 10.74 -10.50 -2.10
C ILE A 364 10.09 -11.08 -3.35
N GLN A 365 10.89 -11.59 -4.29
CA GLN A 365 10.39 -12.34 -5.43
C GLN A 365 10.86 -13.80 -5.35
N VAL A 366 9.91 -14.72 -5.43
CA VAL A 366 10.12 -16.17 -5.46
C VAL A 366 9.54 -16.71 -6.77
N ASN A 367 10.39 -16.83 -7.78
CA ASN A 367 10.07 -17.29 -9.13
C ASN A 367 11.32 -17.96 -9.73
N GLU A 368 11.61 -19.18 -9.28
CA GLU A 368 12.86 -19.85 -9.58
C GLU A 368 12.98 -20.23 -11.05
N ASN A 369 11.88 -20.66 -11.66
CA ASN A 369 11.86 -21.04 -13.08
C ASN A 369 11.88 -19.83 -14.04
N GLN A 370 11.64 -18.59 -13.53
CA GLN A 370 11.58 -17.32 -14.28
C GLN A 370 10.50 -17.29 -15.36
N ILE A 371 9.45 -18.09 -15.20
CA ILE A 371 8.23 -18.04 -16.04
C ILE A 371 7.16 -17.29 -15.27
N TYR A 372 6.53 -16.32 -15.93
CA TYR A 372 5.46 -15.53 -15.34
C TYR A 372 4.09 -16.07 -15.72
N ASN A 373 3.11 -15.90 -14.86
CA ASN A 373 1.71 -16.28 -15.10
C ASN A 373 1.52 -17.79 -15.35
N ASP A 374 2.39 -18.62 -14.74
CA ASP A 374 2.31 -20.09 -14.78
C ASP A 374 1.83 -20.69 -13.45
N ASP A 375 1.52 -19.83 -12.47
CA ASP A 375 1.07 -20.14 -11.11
C ASP A 375 2.06 -21.07 -10.34
N THR A 376 3.34 -21.09 -10.76
CA THR A 376 4.40 -21.87 -10.14
C THR A 376 5.39 -20.94 -9.46
N TYR A 377 5.14 -20.66 -8.18
CA TYR A 377 5.93 -19.74 -7.36
C TYR A 377 6.16 -20.34 -5.97
N GLU A 378 7.36 -20.18 -5.43
CA GLU A 378 7.78 -20.74 -4.13
C GLU A 378 7.24 -19.88 -2.94
N TYR A 379 5.93 -19.53 -3.00
CA TYR A 379 5.29 -18.71 -1.97
C TYR A 379 5.31 -19.36 -0.60
N ASP A 380 4.88 -20.63 -0.52
CA ASP A 380 4.72 -21.35 0.75
C ASP A 380 6.06 -21.84 1.30
N GLU A 381 6.99 -22.20 0.42
CA GLU A 381 8.29 -22.76 0.79
C GLU A 381 9.29 -21.67 1.20
N ILE A 382 9.26 -20.50 0.57
CA ILE A 382 10.25 -19.43 0.75
C ILE A 382 9.60 -18.11 1.13
N GLY A 383 8.63 -17.68 0.36
CA GLY A 383 8.13 -16.31 0.39
C GLY A 383 7.44 -15.93 1.70
N TYR A 384 6.36 -16.62 2.05
CA TYR A 384 5.62 -16.38 3.30
C TYR A 384 6.46 -16.66 4.55
N PRO A 385 7.22 -17.78 4.63
CA PRO A 385 8.13 -17.99 5.76
C PRO A 385 9.16 -16.88 5.92
N PHE A 386 9.76 -16.39 4.81
CA PHE A 386 10.71 -15.28 4.87
C PHE A 386 10.09 -14.01 5.46
N LEU A 387 8.92 -13.57 4.98
CA LEU A 387 8.27 -12.36 5.49
C LEU A 387 7.80 -12.53 6.93
N ALA A 388 7.31 -13.71 7.31
CA ALA A 388 6.89 -14.00 8.67
C ALA A 388 8.08 -13.95 9.64
N HIS A 389 9.19 -14.60 9.30
CA HIS A 389 10.44 -14.55 10.07
C HIS A 389 10.99 -13.13 10.14
N LEU A 390 10.95 -12.39 9.02
CA LEU A 390 11.38 -10.99 8.99
C LEU A 390 10.61 -10.15 10.03
N GLY A 391 9.29 -10.23 10.03
CA GLY A 391 8.47 -9.53 10.99
C GLY A 391 8.79 -9.91 12.45
N ARG A 392 9.00 -11.20 12.72
CA ARG A 392 9.37 -11.70 14.07
C ARG A 392 10.75 -11.20 14.51
N ALA A 393 11.75 -11.25 13.65
CA ALA A 393 13.11 -10.80 13.98
C ALA A 393 13.13 -9.30 14.33
N PHE A 394 12.42 -8.46 13.54
CA PHE A 394 12.31 -7.03 13.84
C PHE A 394 11.48 -6.76 15.10
N TYR A 395 10.43 -7.52 15.34
CA TYR A 395 9.64 -7.43 16.57
C TYR A 395 10.47 -7.80 17.81
N GLU A 396 11.27 -8.88 17.74
CA GLU A 396 12.19 -9.27 18.84
C GLU A 396 13.24 -8.20 19.09
N TYR A 397 13.85 -7.65 18.06
CA TYR A 397 14.77 -6.53 18.16
C TYR A 397 14.12 -5.31 18.83
N GLU A 398 12.94 -4.93 18.40
CA GLU A 398 12.20 -3.81 18.98
C GLU A 398 11.75 -4.05 20.42
N ARG A 399 11.43 -5.27 20.82
CA ARG A 399 11.15 -5.61 22.23
C ARG A 399 12.35 -5.43 23.14
N GLN A 400 13.55 -5.67 22.64
CA GLN A 400 14.80 -5.59 23.40
C GLN A 400 15.42 -4.19 23.35
N ARG A 401 15.10 -3.42 22.32
CA ARG A 401 15.67 -2.09 22.11
C ARG A 401 15.29 -1.13 23.25
N PRO A 402 16.28 -0.48 23.91
CA PRO A 402 15.98 0.53 24.93
C PRO A 402 15.19 1.70 24.34
N ARG A 403 14.12 2.11 25.00
CA ARG A 403 13.32 3.29 24.67
C ARG A 403 13.28 4.26 25.85
N ALA A 404 13.47 5.54 25.56
CA ALA A 404 13.36 6.58 26.58
C ALA A 404 11.92 6.73 27.13
N ARG A 405 10.92 6.41 26.29
CA ARG A 405 9.49 6.54 26.62
C ARG A 405 8.67 5.46 25.96
N ARG A 406 7.64 5.01 26.68
CA ARG A 406 6.61 4.13 26.13
C ARG A 406 5.69 4.94 25.21
N PRO A 407 5.34 4.43 23.99
CA PRO A 407 4.42 5.11 23.09
C PRO A 407 3.00 5.13 23.66
N ASP A 408 2.29 6.23 23.44
CA ASP A 408 0.84 6.28 23.56
C ASP A 408 0.22 5.74 22.25
N LEU A 409 -0.36 4.55 22.33
CA LEU A 409 -0.97 3.83 21.21
C LEU A 409 -2.51 3.90 21.27
N SER A 410 -3.09 4.72 22.12
CA SER A 410 -4.53 4.77 22.40
C SER A 410 -5.36 5.03 21.14
N ARG A 411 -4.89 5.90 20.22
CA ARG A 411 -5.58 6.23 18.95
C ARG A 411 -5.71 5.06 17.99
N PHE A 412 -4.94 3.99 18.20
CA PHE A 412 -4.93 2.79 17.35
C PHE A 412 -5.73 1.63 17.96
N ARG A 413 -6.35 1.82 19.13
CA ARG A 413 -7.23 0.83 19.74
C ARG A 413 -8.65 1.00 19.23
N PHE A 414 -9.22 -0.11 18.74
CA PHE A 414 -10.62 -0.23 18.36
C PHE A 414 -11.23 -1.35 19.20
N ASN A 415 -12.29 -1.03 19.89
CA ASN A 415 -13.10 -1.98 20.66
C ASN A 415 -14.09 -2.68 19.74
#